data_3acd5caabf33b84e1eddec82c934b722
#
_entry.id   3acd5caabf33b84e1eddec82c934b722
#
_cell.length_a   1.000
_cell.length_b   1.000
_cell.length_c   1.000
_cell.angle_alpha   90.00
_cell.angle_beta   90.00
_cell.angle_gamma   90.00
#
_symmetry.space_group_name_H-M   'P 1'
#
loop_
_entity.id
_entity.type
_entity.pdbx_description
1 polymer ?
#
loop_
_entity_poly.entity_id
_entity_poly.type
_entity_poly.pdbx_seq_one_letter_code
_entity_poly.pdbx_strand_id
1 'polypeptide(L)'
;MSIDLPLVRGDVDPAVALRESASPRDLISSGEADVIVVDPYGFVLLDEAGVRPSDTPTLRRLAGEEAARDLEGTTASFIGVAGGRSVVAIETSRDEARGRWEHLRAVGWQLGGDDAALALTAVALAGWHANYRYCGRCGSPVSLEDGGWTARCQGCDRLEYPRQDPAIIVLVQDHDGRVLLAHNALWKPGFVSLVAGYVEAGESPDNTVAREVAEETDIAIEPPTYVASQPWPFGRSQMMGYRALTVKPCPAPKADGVEIEWARFFSREELTRALESGEISAPGRASIAYALLASWYGSDLPSGPQHAGRN
;
A
#
# COMPACT_ATOMS: atom_id res chain seq x y z
N MET A 1 -15.15 8.16 13.81
CA MET A 1 -14.43 9.16 12.97
C MET A 1 -13.81 8.42 11.80
N SER A 2 -14.07 8.85 10.56
CA SER A 2 -13.34 8.33 9.39
C SER A 2 -11.89 8.82 9.46
N ILE A 3 -10.93 7.92 9.20
CA ILE A 3 -9.53 8.31 9.03
C ILE A 3 -9.28 8.61 7.55
N ASP A 4 -8.34 9.51 7.29
CA ASP A 4 -7.94 9.84 5.93
C ASP A 4 -6.86 8.87 5.45
N LEU A 5 -7.16 8.14 4.37
CA LEU A 5 -6.27 7.16 3.77
C LEU A 5 -5.79 7.67 2.40
N PRO A 6 -4.57 8.19 2.30
CA PRO A 6 -4.09 8.89 1.11
C PRO A 6 -4.18 8.08 -0.20
N LEU A 7 -3.94 6.78 -0.14
CA LEU A 7 -3.89 5.92 -1.32
C LEU A 7 -5.27 5.53 -1.88
N VAL A 8 -6.37 5.79 -1.15
CA VAL A 8 -7.73 5.39 -1.56
C VAL A 8 -8.70 6.58 -1.63
N ARG A 9 -8.19 7.78 -1.86
CA ARG A 9 -9.00 9.03 -1.92
C ARG A 9 -9.69 9.26 -3.26
N GLY A 10 -9.22 8.64 -4.33
CA GLY A 10 -9.66 8.95 -5.70
C GLY A 10 -11.05 8.43 -6.03
N ASP A 11 -11.66 9.06 -7.02
CA ASP A 11 -12.93 8.66 -7.63
C ASP A 11 -12.68 8.10 -9.05
N VAL A 12 -12.01 6.94 -9.10
CA VAL A 12 -11.71 6.23 -10.35
C VAL A 12 -12.78 5.19 -10.59
N ASP A 13 -13.48 5.29 -11.72
CA ASP A 13 -14.42 4.27 -12.16
C ASP A 13 -13.64 3.04 -12.69
N PRO A 14 -13.78 1.85 -12.08
CA PRO A 14 -13.14 0.65 -12.57
C PRO A 14 -13.65 0.20 -13.96
N ALA A 15 -14.77 0.75 -14.44
CA ALA A 15 -15.39 0.56 -15.75
C ALA A 15 -15.32 -0.91 -16.23
N VAL A 16 -15.86 -1.83 -15.41
CA VAL A 16 -15.72 -3.29 -15.59
C VAL A 16 -16.11 -3.77 -16.97
N ALA A 17 -17.26 -3.29 -17.52
CA ALA A 17 -17.72 -3.67 -18.85
C ALA A 17 -16.74 -3.24 -19.97
N LEU A 18 -16.11 -2.07 -19.82
CA LEU A 18 -15.09 -1.60 -20.76
C LEU A 18 -13.81 -2.43 -20.64
N ARG A 19 -13.39 -2.72 -19.42
CA ARG A 19 -12.23 -3.57 -19.13
C ARG A 19 -12.32 -4.96 -19.76
N GLU A 20 -13.50 -5.59 -19.75
CA GLU A 20 -13.74 -6.91 -20.33
C GLU A 20 -13.77 -6.90 -21.88
N SER A 21 -14.08 -5.75 -22.49
CA SER A 21 -14.27 -5.66 -23.93
C SER A 21 -13.13 -4.96 -24.67
N ALA A 22 -12.38 -4.06 -24.02
CA ALA A 22 -11.37 -3.24 -24.66
C ALA A 22 -9.96 -3.84 -24.52
N SER A 23 -9.20 -3.82 -25.61
CA SER A 23 -7.76 -4.10 -25.58
C SER A 23 -7.02 -2.86 -25.08
N PRO A 24 -6.22 -2.96 -23.99
CA PRO A 24 -5.39 -1.83 -23.54
C PRO A 24 -4.49 -1.27 -24.64
N ARG A 25 -3.94 -2.14 -25.51
CA ARG A 25 -3.09 -1.73 -26.63
C ARG A 25 -3.86 -0.95 -27.71
N ASP A 26 -5.10 -1.33 -27.98
CA ASP A 26 -5.94 -0.65 -28.95
C ASP A 26 -6.35 0.73 -28.45
N LEU A 27 -6.68 0.86 -27.15
CA LEU A 27 -6.97 2.15 -26.50
C LEU A 27 -5.77 3.11 -26.56
N ILE A 28 -4.55 2.59 -26.41
CA ILE A 28 -3.33 3.40 -26.56
C ILE A 28 -3.15 3.82 -28.04
N SER A 29 -3.27 2.89 -28.96
CA SER A 29 -3.04 3.12 -30.40
C SER A 29 -4.05 4.09 -31.01
N SER A 30 -5.31 4.06 -30.54
CA SER A 30 -6.36 5.01 -30.96
C SER A 30 -6.25 6.40 -30.31
N GLY A 31 -5.41 6.56 -29.28
CA GLY A 31 -5.28 7.81 -28.50
C GLY A 31 -6.45 8.05 -27.52
N GLU A 32 -7.28 7.02 -27.27
CA GLU A 32 -8.44 7.12 -26.38
C GLU A 32 -8.07 6.96 -24.90
N ALA A 33 -6.84 6.52 -24.61
CA ALA A 33 -6.36 6.35 -23.23
C ALA A 33 -5.25 7.35 -22.86
N ASP A 34 -5.27 7.77 -21.62
CA ASP A 34 -4.09 8.32 -20.93
C ASP A 34 -3.25 7.14 -20.45
N VAL A 35 -1.93 7.24 -20.63
CA VAL A 35 -1.02 6.16 -20.27
C VAL A 35 -0.15 6.57 -19.11
N ILE A 36 -0.14 5.76 -18.04
CA ILE A 36 0.77 5.90 -16.91
C ILE A 36 1.81 4.77 -16.93
N VAL A 37 2.94 4.99 -16.26
CA VAL A 37 4.04 4.02 -16.27
C VAL A 37 4.41 3.65 -14.84
N VAL A 38 4.52 2.34 -14.59
CA VAL A 38 4.89 1.79 -13.29
C VAL A 38 5.91 0.68 -13.45
N ASP A 39 6.64 0.38 -12.37
CA ASP A 39 7.43 -0.83 -12.28
C ASP A 39 6.79 -1.86 -11.31
N PRO A 40 7.11 -3.16 -11.43
CA PRO A 40 6.52 -4.19 -10.58
C PRO A 40 7.02 -4.14 -9.11
N TYR A 41 7.98 -3.27 -8.79
CA TYR A 41 8.52 -3.11 -7.43
C TYR A 41 7.92 -1.92 -6.68
N GLY A 42 6.92 -1.24 -7.27
CA GLY A 42 6.17 -0.20 -6.61
C GLY A 42 6.62 1.23 -6.93
N PHE A 43 7.45 1.41 -7.96
CA PHE A 43 7.80 2.74 -8.44
C PHE A 43 6.82 3.22 -9.50
N VAL A 44 6.57 4.51 -9.49
CA VAL A 44 5.70 5.21 -10.43
C VAL A 44 6.48 6.33 -11.10
N LEU A 45 6.21 6.54 -12.39
CA LEU A 45 6.84 7.62 -13.15
C LEU A 45 6.04 8.91 -12.94
N LEU A 46 6.72 9.94 -12.44
CA LEU A 46 6.15 11.26 -12.18
C LEU A 46 6.48 12.25 -13.27
N ASP A 47 5.63 13.26 -13.40
CA ASP A 47 5.91 14.39 -14.26
C ASP A 47 7.13 15.18 -13.75
N GLU A 48 7.98 15.65 -14.68
CA GLU A 48 9.13 16.49 -14.36
C GLU A 48 8.74 17.97 -14.22
N ALA A 49 7.59 18.36 -14.74
CA ALA A 49 7.09 19.72 -14.66
C ALA A 49 6.61 20.03 -13.23
N GLY A 50 7.23 21.04 -12.60
CA GLY A 50 6.81 21.53 -11.29
C GLY A 50 7.66 21.04 -10.12
N VAL A 51 8.98 20.96 -10.27
CA VAL A 51 9.92 20.54 -9.21
C VAL A 51 10.16 21.65 -8.19
N ARG A 52 9.12 22.34 -7.73
CA ARG A 52 9.22 23.09 -6.47
C ARG A 52 8.81 22.14 -5.33
N PRO A 53 9.46 22.21 -4.17
CA PRO A 53 9.06 21.41 -3.01
C PRO A 53 7.60 21.60 -2.56
N SER A 54 6.94 22.64 -3.05
CA SER A 54 5.55 23.01 -2.78
C SER A 54 4.53 22.44 -3.78
N ASP A 55 4.98 21.89 -4.91
CA ASP A 55 4.07 21.43 -5.95
C ASP A 55 3.61 20.01 -5.67
N THR A 56 2.31 19.76 -5.83
CA THR A 56 1.75 18.42 -5.73
C THR A 56 2.28 17.57 -6.88
N PRO A 57 2.98 16.45 -6.63
CA PRO A 57 3.45 15.59 -7.70
C PRO A 57 2.27 14.96 -8.44
N THR A 58 2.40 14.77 -9.74
CA THR A 58 1.42 14.11 -10.59
C THR A 58 2.05 12.94 -11.33
N LEU A 59 1.26 11.94 -11.66
CA LEU A 59 1.71 10.84 -12.52
C LEU A 59 1.97 11.40 -13.92
N ARG A 60 3.11 11.03 -14.51
CA ARG A 60 3.38 11.36 -15.92
C ARG A 60 2.38 10.66 -16.82
N ARG A 61 1.73 11.42 -17.69
CA ARG A 61 0.86 10.91 -18.74
C ARG A 61 1.63 10.90 -20.06
N LEU A 62 1.76 9.70 -20.66
CA LEU A 62 2.30 9.56 -22.00
C LEU A 62 1.18 9.69 -23.02
N ALA A 63 1.41 10.39 -24.10
CA ALA A 63 0.45 10.53 -25.20
C ALA A 63 0.79 9.58 -26.35
N GLY A 64 -0.22 9.02 -26.97
CA GLY A 64 -0.29 8.25 -28.19
C GLY A 64 1.03 7.64 -28.72
N GLU A 65 1.79 8.40 -29.55
CA GLU A 65 3.01 7.89 -30.18
C GLU A 65 4.17 7.64 -29.20
N GLU A 66 4.27 8.37 -28.09
CA GLU A 66 5.28 8.16 -27.05
C GLU A 66 5.00 6.83 -26.33
N ALA A 67 3.75 6.63 -25.95
CA ALA A 67 3.30 5.39 -25.32
C ALA A 67 3.43 4.18 -26.25
N ALA A 68 3.14 4.36 -27.55
CA ALA A 68 3.20 3.27 -28.52
C ALA A 68 4.63 2.76 -28.78
N ARG A 69 5.65 3.63 -28.68
CA ARG A 69 7.06 3.23 -28.81
C ARG A 69 7.55 2.35 -27.68
N ASP A 70 7.02 2.54 -26.47
CA ASP A 70 7.42 1.81 -25.27
C ASP A 70 6.60 0.51 -25.07
N LEU A 71 5.67 0.23 -25.99
CA LEU A 71 4.77 -0.93 -25.87
C LEU A 71 5.37 -2.26 -26.33
N GLU A 72 6.43 -2.24 -27.14
CA GLU A 72 6.98 -3.48 -27.70
C GLU A 72 7.66 -4.30 -26.58
N GLY A 73 7.06 -5.45 -26.24
CA GLY A 73 7.55 -6.33 -25.19
C GLY A 73 7.05 -6.00 -23.76
N THR A 74 6.26 -4.94 -23.55
CA THR A 74 5.74 -4.56 -22.25
C THR A 74 4.32 -5.12 -22.00
N THR A 75 3.95 -5.24 -20.73
CA THR A 75 2.57 -5.54 -20.30
C THR A 75 1.81 -4.22 -20.19
N ALA A 76 0.58 -4.19 -20.74
CA ALA A 76 -0.33 -3.06 -20.63
C ALA A 76 -1.63 -3.50 -19.95
N SER A 77 -2.10 -2.73 -18.96
CA SER A 77 -3.30 -3.05 -18.19
C SER A 77 -4.28 -1.88 -18.17
N PHE A 78 -5.56 -2.16 -18.36
CA PHE A 78 -6.62 -1.18 -18.19
C PHE A 78 -6.84 -0.92 -16.69
N ILE A 79 -6.73 0.33 -16.25
CA ILE A 79 -6.78 0.66 -14.81
C ILE A 79 -8.14 1.22 -14.40
N GLY A 80 -8.84 1.88 -15.32
CA GLY A 80 -10.14 2.49 -15.07
C GLY A 80 -10.38 3.72 -15.92
N VAL A 81 -11.37 4.50 -15.52
CA VAL A 81 -11.70 5.79 -16.13
C VAL A 81 -11.55 6.87 -15.08
N ALA A 82 -10.80 7.92 -15.39
CA ALA A 82 -10.62 9.10 -14.56
C ALA A 82 -10.77 10.35 -15.42
N GLY A 83 -11.50 11.36 -14.92
CA GLY A 83 -11.77 12.57 -15.69
C GLY A 83 -12.45 12.33 -17.04
N GLY A 84 -13.21 11.25 -17.18
CA GLY A 84 -13.91 10.86 -18.42
C GLY A 84 -13.02 10.23 -19.49
N ARG A 85 -11.76 9.91 -19.20
CA ARG A 85 -10.83 9.24 -20.10
C ARG A 85 -10.41 7.87 -19.56
N SER A 86 -10.25 6.90 -20.45
CA SER A 86 -9.65 5.62 -20.13
C SER A 86 -8.21 5.81 -19.65
N VAL A 87 -7.79 5.04 -18.66
CA VAL A 87 -6.40 5.02 -18.18
C VAL A 87 -5.83 3.62 -18.32
N VAL A 88 -4.67 3.54 -18.95
CA VAL A 88 -3.90 2.31 -19.12
C VAL A 88 -2.55 2.46 -18.43
N ALA A 89 -2.12 1.44 -17.70
CA ALA A 89 -0.78 1.37 -17.15
C ALA A 89 0.12 0.50 -18.04
N ILE A 90 1.33 0.97 -18.30
CA ILE A 90 2.41 0.19 -18.90
C ILE A 90 3.39 -0.21 -17.79
N GLU A 91 3.75 -1.49 -17.80
CA GLU A 91 4.73 -2.05 -16.88
C GLU A 91 6.10 -2.09 -17.57
N THR A 92 7.07 -1.38 -17.02
CA THR A 92 8.42 -1.34 -17.57
C THR A 92 9.49 -1.25 -16.47
N SER A 93 10.74 -1.49 -16.81
CA SER A 93 11.84 -1.27 -15.88
C SER A 93 12.21 0.21 -15.83
N ARG A 94 12.76 0.65 -14.69
CA ARG A 94 13.22 2.04 -14.52
C ARG A 94 14.39 2.43 -15.43
N ASP A 95 15.11 1.44 -15.94
CA ASP A 95 16.21 1.65 -16.88
C ASP A 95 15.71 1.90 -18.32
N GLU A 96 14.52 1.45 -18.65
CA GLU A 96 13.91 1.57 -19.98
C GLU A 96 13.14 2.86 -20.17
N ALA A 97 12.46 3.37 -19.12
CA ALA A 97 11.74 4.65 -19.18
C ALA A 97 12.48 5.74 -18.40
N ARG A 98 12.92 6.80 -19.12
CA ARG A 98 13.59 7.94 -18.50
C ARG A 98 12.61 8.87 -17.80
N GLY A 99 13.01 9.41 -16.66
CA GLY A 99 12.23 10.40 -15.92
C GLY A 99 12.36 10.26 -14.41
N ARG A 100 11.49 10.96 -13.70
CA ARG A 100 11.47 10.98 -12.25
C ARG A 100 10.68 9.77 -11.72
N TRP A 101 11.38 8.76 -11.24
CA TRP A 101 10.80 7.61 -10.58
C TRP A 101 10.79 7.78 -9.06
N GLU A 102 9.63 7.57 -8.46
CA GLU A 102 9.47 7.59 -7.01
C GLU A 102 8.71 6.35 -6.55
N HIS A 103 9.10 5.82 -5.41
CA HIS A 103 8.37 4.70 -4.83
C HIS A 103 7.05 5.16 -4.23
N LEU A 104 5.93 4.49 -4.55
CA LEU A 104 4.58 4.88 -4.13
C LEU A 104 4.43 4.99 -2.59
N ARG A 105 5.18 4.20 -1.81
CA ARG A 105 5.24 4.36 -0.33
C ARG A 105 5.72 5.74 0.11
N ALA A 106 6.61 6.34 -0.65
CA ALA A 106 7.19 7.63 -0.32
C ALA A 106 6.33 8.78 -0.81
N VAL A 107 5.82 8.71 -2.05
CA VAL A 107 5.15 9.82 -2.74
C VAL A 107 3.63 9.74 -2.68
N GLY A 108 3.04 8.57 -2.45
CA GLY A 108 1.60 8.32 -2.62
C GLY A 108 0.70 9.23 -1.78
N TRP A 109 1.15 9.67 -0.61
CA TRP A 109 0.40 10.62 0.23
C TRP A 109 0.34 12.05 -0.33
N GLN A 110 1.23 12.39 -1.25
CA GLN A 110 1.32 13.70 -1.90
C GLN A 110 0.56 13.75 -3.23
N LEU A 111 0.30 12.60 -3.85
CA LEU A 111 -0.44 12.53 -5.11
C LEU A 111 -1.88 13.02 -4.94
N GLY A 112 -2.44 13.63 -5.99
CA GLY A 112 -3.88 13.86 -6.06
C GLY A 112 -4.69 12.58 -5.92
N GLY A 113 -5.96 12.66 -5.49
CA GLY A 113 -6.76 11.47 -5.16
C GLY A 113 -6.81 10.45 -6.31
N ASP A 114 -7.13 10.90 -7.51
CA ASP A 114 -7.22 10.01 -8.67
C ASP A 114 -5.86 9.41 -9.04
N ASP A 115 -4.80 10.20 -9.03
CA ASP A 115 -3.43 9.71 -9.29
C ASP A 115 -2.99 8.68 -8.24
N ALA A 116 -3.32 8.88 -6.97
CA ALA A 116 -3.02 7.92 -5.93
C ALA A 116 -3.74 6.58 -6.14
N ALA A 117 -5.04 6.63 -6.47
CA ALA A 117 -5.85 5.44 -6.74
C ALA A 117 -5.40 4.69 -8.00
N LEU A 118 -5.11 5.42 -9.08
CA LEU A 118 -4.57 4.86 -10.33
C LEU A 118 -3.21 4.19 -10.09
N ALA A 119 -2.30 4.87 -9.42
CA ALA A 119 -0.97 4.34 -9.08
C ALA A 119 -1.07 3.08 -8.21
N LEU A 120 -1.97 3.09 -7.21
CA LEU A 120 -2.19 1.95 -6.33
C LEU A 120 -2.62 0.71 -7.11
N THR A 121 -3.61 0.87 -7.99
CA THR A 121 -4.14 -0.20 -8.82
C THR A 121 -3.09 -0.71 -9.81
N ALA A 122 -2.38 0.21 -10.49
CA ALA A 122 -1.35 -0.14 -11.46
C ALA A 122 -0.19 -0.93 -10.82
N VAL A 123 0.31 -0.47 -9.67
CA VAL A 123 1.36 -1.17 -8.91
C VAL A 123 0.90 -2.54 -8.42
N ALA A 124 -0.36 -2.66 -7.98
CA ALA A 124 -0.91 -3.95 -7.54
C ALA A 124 -0.95 -4.98 -8.68
N LEU A 125 -1.41 -4.57 -9.87
CA LEU A 125 -1.43 -5.43 -11.05
C LEU A 125 -0.03 -5.77 -11.54
N ALA A 126 0.86 -4.79 -11.67
CA ALA A 126 2.24 -5.02 -12.09
C ALA A 126 2.98 -6.00 -11.17
N GLY A 127 2.84 -5.83 -9.85
CA GLY A 127 3.40 -6.76 -8.88
C GLY A 127 2.82 -8.18 -9.00
N TRP A 128 1.52 -8.31 -9.31
CA TRP A 128 0.91 -9.62 -9.54
C TRP A 128 1.42 -10.25 -10.84
N HIS A 129 1.44 -9.53 -11.97
CA HIS A 129 1.92 -10.03 -13.26
C HIS A 129 3.38 -10.51 -13.19
N ALA A 130 4.24 -9.75 -12.50
CA ALA A 130 5.64 -10.13 -12.34
C ALA A 130 5.83 -11.47 -11.61
N ASN A 131 4.92 -11.79 -10.67
CA ASN A 131 4.99 -12.99 -9.84
C ASN A 131 4.08 -14.13 -10.30
N TYR A 132 3.19 -13.90 -11.27
CA TYR A 132 2.23 -14.91 -11.75
C TYR A 132 2.36 -15.15 -13.26
N ARG A 133 3.47 -15.78 -13.67
CA ARG A 133 3.77 -16.13 -15.07
C ARG A 133 3.39 -17.55 -15.44
N TYR A 134 3.23 -18.41 -14.44
CA TYR A 134 2.95 -19.84 -14.58
C TYR A 134 1.80 -20.25 -13.67
N CYS A 135 0.97 -21.17 -14.17
CA CYS A 135 -0.14 -21.72 -13.42
C CYS A 135 0.34 -22.52 -12.20
N GLY A 136 -0.13 -22.18 -11.00
CA GLY A 136 0.20 -22.88 -9.76
C GLY A 136 -0.32 -24.32 -9.70
N ARG A 137 -1.23 -24.73 -10.62
CA ARG A 137 -1.77 -26.09 -10.68
C ARG A 137 -0.98 -27.01 -11.60
N CYS A 138 -0.62 -26.56 -12.79
CA CYS A 138 -0.04 -27.43 -13.82
C CYS A 138 1.32 -26.96 -14.39
N GLY A 139 1.82 -25.80 -13.94
CA GLY A 139 3.09 -25.24 -14.36
C GLY A 139 3.13 -24.65 -15.77
N SER A 140 2.02 -24.68 -16.52
CA SER A 140 1.97 -24.10 -17.86
C SER A 140 1.96 -22.57 -17.79
N PRO A 141 2.45 -21.86 -18.86
CA PRO A 141 2.37 -20.42 -18.95
C PRO A 141 0.93 -19.92 -18.86
N VAL A 142 0.75 -18.66 -18.42
CA VAL A 142 -0.54 -17.98 -18.41
C VAL A 142 -0.56 -16.85 -19.43
N SER A 143 -1.76 -16.50 -19.91
CA SER A 143 -2.05 -15.30 -20.72
C SER A 143 -2.94 -14.36 -19.93
N LEU A 144 -2.66 -13.06 -19.99
CA LEU A 144 -3.50 -12.04 -19.37
C LEU A 144 -4.74 -11.77 -20.22
N GLU A 145 -5.88 -11.65 -19.56
CA GLU A 145 -7.19 -11.35 -20.14
C GLU A 145 -7.86 -10.21 -19.35
N ASP A 146 -9.04 -9.76 -19.79
CA ASP A 146 -9.86 -8.73 -19.13
C ASP A 146 -9.03 -7.48 -18.80
N GLY A 147 -8.33 -6.94 -19.79
CA GLY A 147 -7.51 -5.77 -19.61
C GLY A 147 -6.37 -5.93 -18.60
N GLY A 148 -5.88 -7.15 -18.36
CA GLY A 148 -4.81 -7.46 -17.39
C GLY A 148 -5.30 -7.86 -16.01
N TRP A 149 -6.60 -8.01 -15.78
CA TRP A 149 -7.17 -8.34 -14.46
C TRP A 149 -7.40 -9.82 -14.22
N THR A 150 -7.27 -10.64 -15.24
CA THR A 150 -7.32 -12.10 -15.12
C THR A 150 -6.14 -12.74 -15.83
N ALA A 151 -5.80 -13.95 -15.44
CA ALA A 151 -4.80 -14.76 -16.11
C ALA A 151 -5.39 -16.14 -16.43
N ARG A 152 -5.38 -16.53 -17.71
CA ARG A 152 -5.82 -17.84 -18.16
C ARG A 152 -4.64 -18.77 -18.39
N CYS A 153 -4.70 -19.96 -17.80
CA CYS A 153 -3.69 -20.99 -18.00
C CYS A 153 -3.81 -21.59 -19.41
N GLN A 154 -2.72 -21.58 -20.17
CA GLN A 154 -2.67 -22.15 -21.52
C GLN A 154 -2.72 -23.69 -21.55
N GLY A 155 -2.47 -24.36 -20.41
CA GLY A 155 -2.45 -25.82 -20.33
C GLY A 155 -3.72 -26.44 -19.74
N CYS A 156 -4.34 -25.83 -18.73
CA CYS A 156 -5.51 -26.39 -18.04
C CYS A 156 -6.73 -25.46 -18.00
N ASP A 157 -6.69 -24.35 -18.71
CA ASP A 157 -7.76 -23.36 -18.86
C ASP A 157 -8.25 -22.72 -17.54
N ARG A 158 -7.51 -22.88 -16.45
CA ARG A 158 -7.83 -22.28 -15.16
C ARG A 158 -7.68 -20.76 -15.22
N LEU A 159 -8.68 -20.05 -14.69
CA LEU A 159 -8.62 -18.61 -14.46
C LEU A 159 -8.05 -18.32 -13.07
N GLU A 160 -7.21 -17.30 -13.01
CA GLU A 160 -6.66 -16.74 -11.78
C GLU A 160 -6.86 -15.23 -11.76
N TYR A 161 -6.92 -14.68 -10.56
CA TYR A 161 -7.19 -13.27 -10.28
C TYR A 161 -6.07 -12.66 -9.44
N PRO A 162 -5.89 -11.33 -9.45
CA PRO A 162 -4.93 -10.67 -8.57
C PRO A 162 -5.17 -11.05 -7.12
N ARG A 163 -4.16 -11.65 -6.50
CA ARG A 163 -4.25 -12.12 -5.12
C ARG A 163 -4.06 -10.94 -4.16
N GLN A 164 -4.92 -10.89 -3.14
CA GLN A 164 -4.76 -10.03 -1.98
C GLN A 164 -4.79 -10.89 -0.72
N ASP A 165 -3.79 -10.69 0.15
CA ASP A 165 -3.68 -11.44 1.40
C ASP A 165 -4.25 -10.56 2.54
N PRO A 166 -5.29 -11.05 3.26
CA PRO A 166 -5.90 -10.27 4.34
C PRO A 166 -4.93 -10.14 5.51
N ALA A 167 -4.77 -8.91 6.01
CA ALA A 167 -3.94 -8.61 7.16
C ALA A 167 -4.61 -7.55 8.04
N ILE A 168 -4.36 -7.60 9.35
CA ILE A 168 -4.84 -6.62 10.30
C ILE A 168 -3.71 -5.65 10.69
N ILE A 169 -4.11 -4.49 11.17
CA ILE A 169 -3.27 -3.55 11.90
C ILE A 169 -4.11 -2.89 12.98
N VAL A 170 -3.59 -2.79 14.19
CA VAL A 170 -4.40 -2.35 15.32
C VAL A 170 -3.71 -1.27 16.15
N LEU A 171 -4.43 -0.18 16.39
CA LEU A 171 -4.07 0.83 17.37
C LEU A 171 -4.61 0.39 18.74
N VAL A 172 -3.71 -0.09 19.59
CA VAL A 172 -4.03 -0.50 20.97
C VAL A 172 -3.77 0.67 21.93
N GLN A 173 -4.77 1.02 22.72
CA GLN A 173 -4.63 2.01 23.79
C GLN A 173 -4.77 1.37 25.16
N ASP A 174 -4.03 1.89 26.12
CA ASP A 174 -4.32 1.61 27.50
C ASP A 174 -5.36 2.59 28.08
N HIS A 175 -5.74 2.37 29.34
CA HIS A 175 -6.73 3.22 30.01
C HIS A 175 -6.21 4.60 30.44
N ASP A 176 -4.91 4.83 30.31
CA ASP A 176 -4.28 6.16 30.50
C ASP A 176 -4.20 6.93 29.16
N GLY A 177 -4.71 6.35 28.08
CA GLY A 177 -4.73 6.94 26.74
C GLY A 177 -3.41 6.84 25.99
N ARG A 178 -2.46 6.02 26.47
CA ARG A 178 -1.19 5.76 25.78
C ARG A 178 -1.39 4.74 24.66
N VAL A 179 -0.61 4.86 23.59
CA VAL A 179 -0.61 3.95 22.45
C VAL A 179 0.51 2.92 22.55
N LEU A 180 0.22 1.68 22.23
CA LEU A 180 1.21 0.62 22.11
C LEU A 180 1.91 0.72 20.76
N LEU A 181 3.24 0.78 20.78
CA LEU A 181 4.10 0.70 19.60
C LEU A 181 5.10 -0.43 19.78
N ALA A 182 5.43 -1.07 18.66
CA ALA A 182 6.37 -2.18 18.61
C ALA A 182 7.48 -1.92 17.58
N HIS A 183 8.64 -2.51 17.81
CA HIS A 183 9.79 -2.53 16.91
C HIS A 183 10.08 -3.98 16.53
N ASN A 184 9.98 -4.29 15.23
CA ASN A 184 10.34 -5.60 14.70
C ASN A 184 11.87 -5.70 14.52
N ALA A 185 12.45 -6.81 14.93
CA ALA A 185 13.89 -7.06 14.91
C ALA A 185 14.55 -6.93 13.52
N LEU A 186 13.77 -7.08 12.44
CA LEU A 186 14.24 -6.96 11.06
C LEU A 186 14.21 -5.52 10.52
N TRP A 187 13.62 -4.59 11.25
CA TRP A 187 13.51 -3.21 10.81
C TRP A 187 14.77 -2.40 11.07
N LYS A 188 14.83 -1.23 10.44
CA LYS A 188 15.89 -0.25 10.76
C LYS A 188 15.79 0.15 12.22
N PRO A 189 16.91 0.33 12.91
CA PRO A 189 16.93 0.76 14.32
C PRO A 189 16.02 1.99 14.53
N GLY A 190 15.22 1.94 15.59
CA GLY A 190 14.30 3.01 15.95
C GLY A 190 13.01 3.10 15.12
N PHE A 191 12.84 2.32 14.05
CA PHE A 191 11.56 2.32 13.32
C PHE A 191 10.50 1.58 14.15
N VAL A 192 9.35 2.22 14.35
CA VAL A 192 8.23 1.64 15.11
C VAL A 192 6.96 1.60 14.29
N SER A 193 6.07 0.68 14.63
CA SER A 193 4.73 0.62 14.05
C SER A 193 3.71 0.14 15.08
N LEU A 194 2.45 0.11 14.65
CA LEU A 194 1.38 -0.60 15.32
C LEU A 194 1.52 -2.10 15.09
N VAL A 195 0.98 -2.92 15.99
CA VAL A 195 0.90 -4.38 15.83
C VAL A 195 0.09 -4.71 14.55
N ALA A 196 0.61 -5.64 13.76
CA ALA A 196 0.00 -6.03 12.50
C ALA A 196 0.39 -7.46 12.13
N GLY A 197 -0.56 -8.23 11.62
CA GLY A 197 -0.30 -9.60 11.19
C GLY A 197 -1.29 -10.11 10.14
N TYR A 198 -0.96 -11.25 9.54
CA TYR A 198 -1.82 -11.88 8.55
C TYR A 198 -2.95 -12.66 9.21
N VAL A 199 -4.12 -12.61 8.57
CA VAL A 199 -5.26 -13.47 8.93
C VAL A 199 -4.93 -14.89 8.50
N GLU A 200 -4.94 -15.82 9.44
CA GLU A 200 -4.67 -17.22 9.17
C GLU A 200 -5.86 -17.93 8.51
N ALA A 201 -5.60 -19.10 7.90
CA ALA A 201 -6.63 -19.88 7.22
C ALA A 201 -7.72 -20.33 8.20
N GLY A 202 -8.96 -19.85 8.00
CA GLY A 202 -10.11 -20.14 8.85
C GLY A 202 -10.28 -19.19 10.04
N GLU A 203 -9.40 -18.20 10.20
CA GLU A 203 -9.48 -17.21 11.26
C GLU A 203 -10.34 -16.00 10.81
N SER A 204 -11.00 -15.34 11.76
CA SER A 204 -11.62 -14.03 11.52
C SER A 204 -10.65 -12.91 11.80
N PRO A 205 -10.76 -11.75 11.09
CA PRO A 205 -9.88 -10.60 11.36
C PRO A 205 -9.91 -10.12 12.82
N ASP A 206 -11.07 -10.17 13.48
CA ASP A 206 -11.19 -9.76 14.89
C ASP A 206 -10.40 -10.70 15.83
N ASN A 207 -10.41 -12.01 15.54
CA ASN A 207 -9.60 -12.99 16.29
C ASN A 207 -8.11 -12.79 16.01
N THR A 208 -7.74 -12.50 14.75
CA THR A 208 -6.36 -12.17 14.39
C THR A 208 -5.85 -10.98 15.18
N VAL A 209 -6.66 -9.91 15.34
CA VAL A 209 -6.25 -8.76 16.17
C VAL A 209 -5.92 -9.17 17.60
N ALA A 210 -6.76 -9.99 18.22
CA ALA A 210 -6.53 -10.44 19.61
C ALA A 210 -5.30 -11.35 19.72
N ARG A 211 -5.12 -12.26 18.75
CA ARG A 211 -3.99 -13.18 18.69
C ARG A 211 -2.67 -12.44 18.52
N GLU A 212 -2.54 -11.60 17.48
CA GLU A 212 -1.30 -10.88 17.17
C GLU A 212 -0.86 -9.95 18.33
N VAL A 213 -1.82 -9.25 18.95
CA VAL A 213 -1.49 -8.40 20.11
C VAL A 213 -0.98 -9.24 21.28
N ALA A 214 -1.60 -10.39 21.53
CA ALA A 214 -1.18 -11.28 22.61
C ALA A 214 0.17 -11.95 22.30
N GLU A 215 0.39 -12.44 21.09
CA GLU A 215 1.63 -13.12 20.67
C GLU A 215 2.83 -12.16 20.67
N GLU A 216 2.69 -10.99 20.06
CA GLU A 216 3.77 -10.03 19.91
C GLU A 216 4.09 -9.26 21.20
N THR A 217 3.11 -9.06 22.09
CA THR A 217 3.27 -8.10 23.21
C THR A 217 2.81 -8.59 24.59
N ASP A 218 2.26 -9.80 24.71
CA ASP A 218 1.70 -10.36 25.94
C ASP A 218 0.56 -9.49 26.55
N ILE A 219 -0.13 -8.69 25.72
CA ILE A 219 -1.21 -7.81 26.12
C ILE A 219 -2.56 -8.40 25.70
N ALA A 220 -3.51 -8.46 26.65
CA ALA A 220 -4.90 -8.78 26.37
C ALA A 220 -5.71 -7.52 26.06
N ILE A 221 -6.58 -7.58 25.07
CA ILE A 221 -7.42 -6.48 24.62
C ILE A 221 -8.92 -6.79 24.75
N GLU A 222 -9.71 -5.73 24.90
CA GLU A 222 -11.17 -5.78 24.71
C GLU A 222 -11.52 -6.04 23.23
N PRO A 223 -12.76 -6.44 22.90
CA PRO A 223 -13.17 -6.65 21.51
C PRO A 223 -12.78 -5.48 20.61
N PRO A 224 -12.04 -5.72 19.51
CA PRO A 224 -11.56 -4.66 18.65
C PRO A 224 -12.68 -4.04 17.84
N THR A 225 -12.50 -2.79 17.43
CA THR A 225 -13.42 -2.05 16.56
C THR A 225 -12.75 -1.78 15.21
N TYR A 226 -13.37 -2.23 14.13
CA TYR A 226 -12.93 -1.92 12.76
C TYR A 226 -13.02 -0.41 12.47
N VAL A 227 -12.01 0.14 11.80
CA VAL A 227 -11.92 1.57 11.48
C VAL A 227 -11.97 1.80 9.97
N ALA A 228 -11.10 1.16 9.21
CA ALA A 228 -10.98 1.34 7.76
C ALA A 228 -10.10 0.23 7.14
N SER A 229 -10.06 0.16 5.81
CA SER A 229 -9.12 -0.72 5.11
C SER A 229 -8.37 0.01 4.01
N GLN A 230 -7.15 -0.44 3.72
CA GLN A 230 -6.30 0.09 2.66
C GLN A 230 -5.54 -1.05 1.97
N PRO A 231 -5.60 -1.15 0.63
CA PRO A 231 -4.70 -2.03 -0.10
C PRO A 231 -3.24 -1.61 0.10
N TRP A 232 -2.36 -2.59 0.25
CA TRP A 232 -0.93 -2.39 0.42
C TRP A 232 -0.16 -3.31 -0.55
N PRO A 233 0.01 -2.88 -1.81
CA PRO A 233 0.45 -3.76 -2.90
C PRO A 233 1.88 -4.26 -2.75
N PHE A 234 2.69 -3.60 -1.95
CA PHE A 234 4.10 -3.93 -1.72
C PHE A 234 4.33 -5.28 -1.02
N GLY A 235 3.32 -5.86 -0.39
CA GLY A 235 3.28 -7.21 0.17
C GLY A 235 1.99 -7.95 -0.22
N ARG A 236 1.21 -7.38 -1.15
CA ARG A 236 -0.12 -7.86 -1.57
C ARG A 236 -1.15 -7.89 -0.44
N SER A 237 -0.96 -7.10 0.61
CA SER A 237 -1.86 -7.12 1.75
C SER A 237 -3.10 -6.27 1.51
N GLN A 238 -4.26 -6.78 1.92
CA GLN A 238 -5.44 -5.98 2.18
C GLN A 238 -5.43 -5.65 3.68
N MET A 239 -4.90 -4.47 4.02
CA MET A 239 -4.78 -4.05 5.42
C MET A 239 -6.14 -3.63 5.98
N MET A 240 -6.55 -4.22 7.09
CA MET A 240 -7.75 -3.89 7.85
C MET A 240 -7.34 -3.24 9.18
N GLY A 241 -7.67 -1.96 9.34
CA GLY A 241 -7.32 -1.15 10.50
C GLY A 241 -8.33 -1.26 11.62
N TYR A 242 -7.85 -1.48 12.82
CA TYR A 242 -8.64 -1.63 14.04
C TYR A 242 -8.19 -0.67 15.15
N ARG A 243 -9.05 -0.50 16.13
CA ARG A 243 -8.74 0.08 17.46
C ARG A 243 -9.17 -0.89 18.53
N ALA A 244 -8.38 -0.96 19.60
CA ALA A 244 -8.70 -1.76 20.78
C ALA A 244 -8.23 -1.06 22.05
N LEU A 245 -8.90 -1.37 23.17
CA LEU A 245 -8.45 -1.01 24.52
C LEU A 245 -7.85 -2.24 25.18
N THR A 246 -6.89 -2.03 26.07
CA THR A 246 -6.35 -3.11 26.89
C THR A 246 -7.37 -3.55 27.95
N VAL A 247 -7.35 -4.83 28.32
CA VAL A 247 -8.10 -5.33 29.48
C VAL A 247 -7.41 -4.85 30.77
N LYS A 248 -8.21 -4.61 31.84
CA LYS A 248 -7.69 -4.27 33.17
C LYS A 248 -7.50 -5.50 34.06
N PRO A 249 -6.41 -5.58 34.84
CA PRO A 249 -5.24 -4.69 34.86
C PRO A 249 -4.38 -4.89 33.61
N CYS A 250 -3.80 -3.81 33.09
CA CYS A 250 -2.89 -3.87 31.94
C CYS A 250 -1.44 -4.04 32.44
N PRO A 251 -0.78 -5.18 32.21
CA PRO A 251 0.64 -5.36 32.51
C PRO A 251 1.52 -4.53 31.59
N ALA A 252 2.82 -4.43 31.89
CA ALA A 252 3.79 -3.90 30.96
C ALA A 252 3.90 -4.84 29.75
N PRO A 253 3.99 -4.32 28.51
CA PRO A 253 4.17 -5.15 27.33
C PRO A 253 5.45 -5.98 27.44
N LYS A 254 5.36 -7.23 26.96
CA LYS A 254 6.49 -8.14 26.89
C LYS A 254 6.61 -8.65 25.46
N ALA A 255 7.63 -8.18 24.75
CA ALA A 255 7.92 -8.63 23.40
C ALA A 255 8.23 -10.14 23.36
N ASP A 256 7.87 -10.80 22.27
CA ASP A 256 8.13 -12.23 22.07
C ASP A 256 9.63 -12.54 21.91
N GLY A 257 10.44 -11.54 21.53
CA GLY A 257 11.89 -11.66 21.33
C GLY A 257 12.28 -12.43 20.08
N VAL A 258 11.34 -12.74 19.21
CA VAL A 258 11.55 -13.44 17.92
C VAL A 258 11.27 -12.49 16.78
N GLU A 259 10.04 -12.00 16.69
CA GLU A 259 9.63 -11.02 15.68
C GLU A 259 9.72 -9.61 16.25
N ILE A 260 9.20 -9.38 17.42
CA ILE A 260 9.22 -8.10 18.11
C ILE A 260 10.38 -8.05 19.11
N GLU A 261 11.32 -7.12 18.89
CA GLU A 261 12.45 -6.89 19.80
C GLU A 261 12.01 -6.16 21.07
N TRP A 262 11.12 -5.17 20.93
CA TRP A 262 10.52 -4.48 22.05
C TRP A 262 9.14 -3.90 21.70
N ALA A 263 8.29 -3.80 22.72
CA ALA A 263 7.00 -3.12 22.66
C ALA A 263 6.84 -2.20 23.87
N ARG A 264 6.26 -1.01 23.70
CA ARG A 264 6.13 -0.01 24.74
C ARG A 264 4.90 0.87 24.53
N PHE A 265 4.24 1.26 25.63
CA PHE A 265 3.22 2.30 25.60
C PHE A 265 3.84 3.69 25.60
N PHE A 266 3.29 4.59 24.79
CA PHE A 266 3.69 5.99 24.66
C PHE A 266 2.53 6.92 24.96
N SER A 267 2.71 7.91 25.82
CA SER A 267 1.85 9.08 25.85
C SER A 267 2.12 9.95 24.60
N ARG A 268 1.25 10.95 24.36
CA ARG A 268 1.49 11.89 23.23
C ARG A 268 2.79 12.66 23.44
N GLU A 269 3.08 13.07 24.66
CA GLU A 269 4.29 13.82 25.02
C GLU A 269 5.56 12.97 24.87
N GLU A 270 5.50 11.69 25.26
CA GLU A 270 6.61 10.76 25.08
C GLU A 270 6.88 10.48 23.62
N LEU A 271 5.80 10.24 22.83
CA LEU A 271 5.90 10.03 21.40
C LEU A 271 6.50 11.26 20.70
N THR A 272 6.04 12.48 21.07
CA THR A 272 6.58 13.73 20.53
C THR A 272 8.08 13.81 20.75
N ARG A 273 8.53 13.66 21.99
CA ARG A 273 9.97 13.75 22.34
C ARG A 273 10.81 12.68 21.62
N ALA A 274 10.32 11.46 21.56
CA ALA A 274 11.04 10.37 20.91
C ALA A 274 11.15 10.55 19.38
N LEU A 275 10.12 11.09 18.72
CA LEU A 275 10.17 11.43 17.30
C LEU A 275 11.08 12.64 17.02
N GLU A 276 10.95 13.73 17.79
CA GLU A 276 11.75 14.94 17.61
C GLU A 276 13.25 14.72 17.90
N SER A 277 13.57 13.86 18.86
CA SER A 277 14.96 13.49 19.13
C SER A 277 15.57 12.52 18.11
N GLY A 278 14.73 11.84 17.30
CA GLY A 278 15.16 10.77 16.42
C GLY A 278 15.45 9.44 17.12
N GLU A 279 15.04 9.29 18.39
CA GLU A 279 15.09 8.01 19.12
C GLU A 279 14.26 6.95 18.37
N ILE A 280 13.10 7.37 17.87
CA ILE A 280 12.24 6.54 17.04
C ILE A 280 11.84 7.25 15.75
N SER A 281 11.39 6.46 14.76
CA SER A 281 10.81 6.94 13.50
C SER A 281 9.45 6.29 13.26
N ALA A 282 8.47 7.08 12.85
CA ALA A 282 7.09 6.67 12.61
C ALA A 282 6.93 5.99 11.24
N PRO A 283 5.80 5.27 11.03
CA PRO A 283 5.40 4.78 9.72
C PRO A 283 5.28 5.90 8.69
N GLY A 284 5.51 5.58 7.41
CA GLY A 284 5.37 6.55 6.32
C GLY A 284 3.93 7.05 6.15
N ARG A 285 3.78 8.31 5.73
CA ARG A 285 2.49 9.01 5.58
C ARG A 285 1.48 8.32 4.66
N ALA A 286 1.95 7.49 3.72
CA ALA A 286 1.08 6.74 2.81
C ALA A 286 0.41 5.52 3.48
N SER A 287 0.85 5.12 4.68
CA SER A 287 0.39 3.89 5.33
C SER A 287 -0.84 4.10 6.22
N ILE A 288 -1.69 3.09 6.31
CA ILE A 288 -2.78 3.04 7.29
C ILE A 288 -2.27 3.10 8.75
N ALA A 289 -1.05 2.61 9.02
CA ALA A 289 -0.41 2.73 10.32
C ALA A 289 -0.24 4.20 10.73
N TYR A 290 0.28 5.03 9.82
CA TYR A 290 0.39 6.46 10.05
C TYR A 290 -0.97 7.11 10.28
N ALA A 291 -1.96 6.79 9.44
CA ALA A 291 -3.30 7.38 9.53
C ALA A 291 -4.00 7.05 10.86
N LEU A 292 -3.88 5.81 11.34
CA LEU A 292 -4.38 5.40 12.65
C LEU A 292 -3.67 6.16 13.78
N LEU A 293 -2.34 6.22 13.74
CA LEU A 293 -1.53 6.86 14.76
C LEU A 293 -1.75 8.38 14.80
N ALA A 294 -1.80 9.05 13.63
CA ALA A 294 -2.11 10.49 13.53
C ALA A 294 -3.51 10.81 14.05
N SER A 295 -4.49 9.93 13.78
CA SER A 295 -5.85 10.08 14.31
C SER A 295 -5.93 9.95 15.85
N TRP A 296 -5.10 9.13 16.46
CA TRP A 296 -4.97 9.05 17.93
C TRP A 296 -4.20 10.26 18.47
N TYR A 297 -3.14 10.68 17.80
CA TYR A 297 -2.31 11.82 18.17
C TYR A 297 -3.11 13.13 18.14
N GLY A 298 -4.03 13.27 17.20
CA GLY A 298 -4.92 14.41 17.01
C GLY A 298 -4.46 15.43 15.97
N SER A 299 -3.33 15.19 15.34
CA SER A 299 -2.73 15.97 14.24
C SER A 299 -1.73 15.11 13.46
N ASP A 300 -1.07 15.71 12.46
CA ASP A 300 0.14 15.10 11.88
C ASP A 300 1.19 14.82 12.96
N LEU A 301 1.89 13.71 12.81
CA LEU A 301 2.96 13.35 13.72
C LEU A 301 4.15 14.31 13.58
N PRO A 302 4.87 14.64 14.68
CA PRO A 302 6.09 15.43 14.62
C PRO A 302 7.10 14.84 13.65
N SER A 303 7.77 15.69 12.90
CA SER A 303 8.88 15.29 12.06
C SER A 303 10.15 15.19 12.89
N GLY A 304 10.79 14.03 12.86
CA GLY A 304 12.13 13.88 13.44
C GLY A 304 13.19 14.67 12.68
N PRO A 305 14.44 14.69 13.16
CA PRO A 305 15.55 15.26 12.43
C PRO A 305 15.56 14.64 11.02
N GLN A 306 15.47 15.48 9.99
CA GLN A 306 15.62 14.98 8.62
C GLN A 306 17.00 14.36 8.56
N HIS A 307 17.07 13.05 8.41
CA HIS A 307 18.29 12.43 7.94
C HIS A 307 18.52 12.98 6.54
N ALA A 308 19.28 14.08 6.48
CA ALA A 308 19.77 14.66 5.26
C ALA A 308 20.49 13.55 4.51
N GLY A 309 19.84 13.08 3.45
CA GLY A 309 20.36 12.28 2.37
C GLY A 309 21.28 11.13 2.74
N ARG A 310 20.80 9.91 2.47
CA ARG A 310 21.57 9.04 1.56
C ARG A 310 20.61 8.02 0.99
N ASN A 311 20.49 8.12 -0.35
CA ASN A 311 19.87 7.14 -1.22
C ASN A 311 20.44 5.72 -1.05
#